data_380d7aa628af8f8585096c4b2fc577cd
#
_entry.id   380d7aa628af8f8585096c4b2fc577cd
#
_cell.length_a   1.000
_cell.length_b   1.000
_cell.length_c   1.000
_cell.angle_alpha   90.00
_cell.angle_beta   90.00
_cell.angle_gamma   90.00
#
_symmetry.space_group_name_H-M   'P 1'
#
loop_
_entity.id
_entity.type
_entity.pdbx_description
1 polymer ?
#
loop_
_entity_poly.entity_id
_entity_poly.type
_entity_poly.pdbx_seq_one_letter_code
_entity_poly.pdbx_strand_id
1 'polypeptide(L)'
;MLLYWILLPIVWVLAHILWRFEVIGREHLKSVQDGRPYVIAANHIANLDPVFILIEVFSWRRLYIPAKEELFKNPLAGWFLHCMGAVSIDRGKGDTVTLERLTEECKNGTGVLIFPEGTRTKTGKLGVLKSGAFVIAGAAGADMVPCRIIYGSKDGKMHLFCKIRIVFGEPIPAAELQVTDTTHKIAALRRMKNRLRDDLEQLLAENAFPALPAAEEKPAIEQPAAPEAPVAEEPAAVQPVPEQPVPEQPAAPEQQETTALPEREEKL
;
A
#
# COMPACT_ATOMS: atom_id res chain seq x y z
N MET A 1 4.63 10.37 22.41
CA MET A 1 6.04 9.94 22.24
C MET A 1 6.46 8.82 23.19
N LEU A 2 6.33 8.99 24.52
CA LEU A 2 6.75 7.96 25.49
C LEU A 2 6.11 6.58 25.26
N LEU A 3 4.80 6.55 24.97
CA LEU A 3 4.05 5.31 24.74
C LEU A 3 4.53 4.50 23.53
N TYR A 4 4.95 5.17 22.46
CA TYR A 4 5.57 4.52 21.31
C TYR A 4 6.82 3.71 21.71
N TRP A 5 7.69 4.29 22.51
CA TRP A 5 8.93 3.65 22.97
C TRP A 5 8.71 2.53 24.00
N ILE A 6 7.56 2.54 24.68
CA ILE A 6 7.14 1.44 25.58
C ILE A 6 6.52 0.30 24.77
N LEU A 7 5.64 0.62 23.82
CA LEU A 7 4.92 -0.38 23.03
C LEU A 7 5.83 -1.10 22.02
N LEU A 8 6.75 -0.38 21.40
CA LEU A 8 7.60 -0.93 20.34
C LEU A 8 8.36 -2.19 20.77
N PRO A 9 9.11 -2.21 21.91
CA PRO A 9 9.80 -3.42 22.36
C PRO A 9 8.82 -4.54 22.78
N ILE A 10 7.66 -4.22 23.33
CA ILE A 10 6.64 -5.23 23.66
C ILE A 10 6.14 -5.90 22.39
N VAL A 11 5.79 -5.11 21.37
CA VAL A 11 5.34 -5.64 20.07
C VAL A 11 6.46 -6.42 19.40
N TRP A 12 7.70 -5.97 19.49
CA TRP A 12 8.86 -6.67 18.97
C TRP A 12 9.02 -8.06 19.61
N VAL A 13 8.98 -8.16 20.95
CA VAL A 13 9.07 -9.45 21.67
C VAL A 13 7.94 -10.38 21.27
N LEU A 14 6.68 -9.90 21.27
CA LEU A 14 5.52 -10.70 20.89
C LEU A 14 5.63 -11.19 19.44
N ALA A 15 6.06 -10.33 18.52
CA ALA A 15 6.24 -10.71 17.14
C ALA A 15 7.31 -11.79 16.98
N HIS A 16 8.45 -11.67 17.69
CA HIS A 16 9.54 -12.66 17.62
C HIS A 16 9.22 -14.00 18.30
N ILE A 17 8.24 -14.05 19.20
CA ILE A 17 7.69 -15.30 19.72
C ILE A 17 6.80 -15.98 18.66
N LEU A 18 6.01 -15.19 17.90
CA LEU A 18 5.02 -15.70 16.96
C LEU A 18 5.56 -15.96 15.56
N TRP A 19 6.63 -15.26 15.16
CA TRP A 19 7.25 -15.36 13.84
C TRP A 19 8.78 -15.38 13.94
N ARG A 20 9.42 -15.95 12.92
CA ARG A 20 10.89 -16.02 12.84
C ARG A 20 11.37 -14.98 11.83
N PHE A 21 11.93 -13.88 12.33
CA PHE A 21 12.42 -12.79 11.50
C PHE A 21 13.87 -13.02 11.04
N GLU A 22 14.12 -12.64 9.80
CA GLU A 22 15.44 -12.51 9.21
C GLU A 22 15.50 -11.16 8.51
N VAL A 23 16.46 -10.32 8.87
CA VAL A 23 16.60 -8.95 8.34
C VAL A 23 17.92 -8.83 7.62
N ILE A 24 17.87 -8.45 6.35
CA ILE A 24 18.99 -8.30 5.43
C ILE A 24 19.07 -6.84 4.99
N GLY A 25 20.31 -6.31 4.79
CA GLY A 25 20.50 -4.96 4.29
C GLY A 25 20.26 -3.85 5.32
N ARG A 26 20.38 -4.13 6.64
CA ARG A 26 20.27 -3.10 7.69
C ARG A 26 21.26 -1.95 7.53
N GLU A 27 22.41 -2.20 6.91
CA GLU A 27 23.44 -1.22 6.59
C GLU A 27 22.91 -0.15 5.64
N HIS A 28 22.11 -0.51 4.65
CA HIS A 28 21.46 0.42 3.73
C HIS A 28 20.48 1.35 4.47
N LEU A 29 19.70 0.81 5.40
CA LEU A 29 18.80 1.59 6.23
C LEU A 29 19.57 2.55 7.15
N LYS A 30 20.64 2.08 7.80
CA LYS A 30 21.44 2.91 8.70
C LYS A 30 22.07 4.11 7.99
N SER A 31 22.45 3.97 6.71
CA SER A 31 23.05 5.05 5.93
C SER A 31 22.16 6.27 5.76
N VAL A 32 20.82 6.11 5.89
CA VAL A 32 19.85 7.20 5.76
C VAL A 32 19.24 7.66 7.10
N GLN A 33 19.50 6.93 8.20
CA GLN A 33 18.93 7.24 9.51
C GLN A 33 19.74 8.28 10.33
N ASP A 34 20.68 8.97 9.73
CA ASP A 34 21.56 9.96 10.37
C ASP A 34 20.91 11.34 10.58
N GLY A 35 19.59 11.42 10.48
CA GLY A 35 18.81 12.66 10.63
C GLY A 35 18.42 13.28 9.31
N ARG A 36 18.81 12.69 8.16
CA ARG A 36 18.34 13.09 6.84
C ARG A 36 16.91 12.59 6.58
N PRO A 37 16.17 13.26 5.68
CA PRO A 37 14.89 12.76 5.19
C PRO A 37 15.05 11.41 4.49
N TYR A 38 14.15 10.45 4.79
CA TYR A 38 14.12 9.17 4.07
C TYR A 38 12.70 8.60 3.97
N VAL A 39 12.46 7.84 2.90
CA VAL A 39 11.21 7.11 2.66
C VAL A 39 11.53 5.63 2.49
N ILE A 40 10.89 4.76 3.25
CA ILE A 40 10.93 3.31 3.03
C ILE A 40 9.76 2.97 2.11
N ALA A 41 10.05 2.41 0.94
CA ALA A 41 9.05 1.99 -0.04
C ALA A 41 8.95 0.46 -0.07
N ALA A 42 7.88 -0.11 0.49
CA ALA A 42 7.74 -1.54 0.69
C ALA A 42 6.60 -2.16 -0.15
N ASN A 43 6.72 -3.45 -0.50
CA ASN A 43 5.58 -4.23 -1.00
C ASN A 43 4.58 -4.53 0.13
N HIS A 44 3.31 -4.79 -0.23
CA HIS A 44 2.25 -5.00 0.76
C HIS A 44 1.46 -6.30 0.50
N ILE A 45 1.56 -7.26 1.42
CA ILE A 45 0.92 -8.58 1.34
C ILE A 45 -0.07 -8.79 2.49
N ALA A 46 0.34 -8.47 3.73
CA ALA A 46 -0.43 -8.74 4.93
C ALA A 46 -0.77 -7.46 5.72
N ASN A 47 -1.79 -7.51 6.58
CA ASN A 47 -2.17 -6.38 7.44
C ASN A 47 -1.05 -5.98 8.41
N LEU A 48 -0.21 -6.93 8.81
CA LEU A 48 0.85 -6.71 9.79
C LEU A 48 2.18 -6.28 9.16
N ASP A 49 2.31 -6.22 7.82
CA ASP A 49 3.54 -5.74 7.17
C ASP A 49 4.06 -4.42 7.75
N PRO A 50 3.21 -3.39 7.97
CA PRO A 50 3.67 -2.13 8.53
C PRO A 50 4.28 -2.31 9.93
N VAL A 51 3.66 -3.16 10.75
CA VAL A 51 4.12 -3.45 12.10
C VAL A 51 5.45 -4.21 12.06
N PHE A 52 5.57 -5.21 11.21
CA PHE A 52 6.79 -6.02 11.07
C PHE A 52 7.97 -5.18 10.59
N ILE A 53 7.77 -4.33 9.59
CA ILE A 53 8.82 -3.44 9.11
C ILE A 53 9.18 -2.42 10.19
N LEU A 54 8.18 -1.82 10.85
CA LEU A 54 8.38 -0.81 11.90
C LEU A 54 9.25 -1.31 13.05
N ILE A 55 8.97 -2.52 13.57
CA ILE A 55 9.71 -3.09 14.69
C ILE A 55 11.15 -3.45 14.32
N GLU A 56 11.45 -3.66 13.04
CA GLU A 56 12.80 -3.99 12.55
C GLU A 56 13.61 -2.77 12.10
N VAL A 57 12.95 -1.64 11.82
CA VAL A 57 13.62 -0.39 11.44
C VAL A 57 14.41 0.20 12.62
N PHE A 58 13.92 0.10 13.83
CA PHE A 58 14.56 0.60 15.06
C PHE A 58 15.14 2.02 14.92
N SER A 59 14.31 2.97 14.45
CA SER A 59 14.71 4.37 14.29
C SER A 59 14.59 5.14 15.60
N TRP A 60 15.54 6.02 15.89
CA TRP A 60 15.48 6.97 17.01
C TRP A 60 14.33 7.98 16.88
N ARG A 61 13.78 8.16 15.67
CA ARG A 61 12.61 8.99 15.39
C ARG A 61 11.42 8.12 15.04
N ARG A 62 10.23 8.62 15.33
CA ARG A 62 8.99 7.94 15.00
C ARG A 62 8.84 7.82 13.48
N LEU A 63 8.61 6.60 13.00
CA LEU A 63 8.30 6.35 11.60
C LEU A 63 6.82 6.67 11.35
N TYR A 64 6.51 7.48 10.34
CA TYR A 64 5.14 7.74 9.93
C TYR A 64 4.68 6.76 8.86
N ILE A 65 3.43 6.28 9.00
CA ILE A 65 2.86 5.25 8.13
C ILE A 65 1.46 5.69 7.70
N PRO A 66 1.24 6.07 6.42
CA PRO A 66 -0.11 6.37 5.95
C PRO A 66 -0.99 5.13 5.97
N ALA A 67 -2.11 5.21 6.69
CA ALA A 67 -3.06 4.12 6.87
C ALA A 67 -4.49 4.58 6.54
N LYS A 68 -5.32 3.66 6.04
CA LYS A 68 -6.69 3.93 5.61
C LYS A 68 -7.54 4.40 6.78
N GLU A 69 -8.35 5.46 6.57
CA GLU A 69 -9.19 6.08 7.61
C GLU A 69 -10.08 5.06 8.34
N GLU A 70 -10.62 4.08 7.63
CA GLU A 70 -11.51 3.09 8.23
C GLU A 70 -10.85 2.24 9.31
N LEU A 71 -9.52 2.12 9.31
CA LEU A 71 -8.78 1.41 10.35
C LEU A 71 -8.82 2.13 11.70
N PHE A 72 -9.09 3.44 11.69
CA PHE A 72 -9.20 4.27 12.88
C PHE A 72 -10.62 4.34 13.47
N LYS A 73 -11.64 3.78 12.78
CA LYS A 73 -13.03 3.77 13.26
C LYS A 73 -13.21 2.92 14.53
N ASN A 74 -12.42 1.86 14.68
CA ASN A 74 -12.37 1.13 15.94
C ASN A 74 -11.48 1.91 16.92
N PRO A 75 -11.99 2.35 18.08
CA PRO A 75 -11.24 3.24 18.98
C PRO A 75 -9.97 2.59 19.53
N LEU A 76 -10.00 1.28 19.85
CA LEU A 76 -8.83 0.57 20.37
C LEU A 76 -7.77 0.36 19.29
N ALA A 77 -8.19 -0.08 18.09
CA ALA A 77 -7.28 -0.25 16.96
C ALA A 77 -6.73 1.10 16.50
N GLY A 78 -7.57 2.13 16.40
CA GLY A 78 -7.17 3.49 16.02
C GLY A 78 -6.18 4.09 17.01
N TRP A 79 -6.40 3.92 18.31
CA TRP A 79 -5.46 4.33 19.35
C TRP A 79 -4.10 3.63 19.19
N PHE A 80 -4.11 2.29 19.04
CA PHE A 80 -2.87 1.51 18.83
C PHE A 80 -2.12 1.96 17.57
N LEU A 81 -2.82 2.08 16.45
CA LEU A 81 -2.25 2.53 15.17
C LEU A 81 -1.63 3.92 15.31
N HIS A 82 -2.34 4.85 15.98
CA HIS A 82 -1.83 6.18 16.22
C HIS A 82 -0.56 6.16 17.09
N CYS A 83 -0.54 5.35 18.14
CA CYS A 83 0.65 5.15 18.98
C CYS A 83 1.82 4.62 18.16
N MET A 84 1.59 3.72 17.19
CA MET A 84 2.60 3.12 16.32
C MET A 84 3.02 3.99 15.13
N GLY A 85 2.54 5.22 15.03
CA GLY A 85 2.97 6.15 13.98
C GLY A 85 2.08 6.18 12.74
N ALA A 86 0.95 5.48 12.76
CA ALA A 86 0.02 5.53 11.65
C ALA A 86 -0.68 6.91 11.56
N VAL A 87 -0.80 7.41 10.33
CA VAL A 87 -1.50 8.65 9.98
C VAL A 87 -2.68 8.30 9.09
N SER A 88 -3.87 8.75 9.47
CA SER A 88 -5.07 8.53 8.66
C SER A 88 -4.99 9.22 7.30
N ILE A 89 -5.35 8.51 6.24
CA ILE A 89 -5.43 9.04 4.88
C ILE A 89 -6.75 8.64 4.23
N ASP A 90 -7.48 9.61 3.69
CA ASP A 90 -8.63 9.37 2.82
C ASP A 90 -8.15 9.11 1.38
N ARG A 91 -8.12 7.84 0.99
CA ARG A 91 -7.63 7.42 -0.33
C ARG A 91 -8.58 7.77 -1.49
N GLY A 92 -9.79 8.20 -1.19
CA GLY A 92 -10.82 8.50 -2.20
C GLY A 92 -10.72 9.89 -2.79
N LYS A 93 -10.24 10.87 -2.02
CA LYS A 93 -10.25 12.30 -2.39
C LYS A 93 -8.89 12.88 -2.75
N GLY A 94 -7.86 12.02 -2.91
CA GLY A 94 -6.49 12.51 -3.17
C GLY A 94 -6.05 13.45 -2.04
N ASP A 95 -5.92 12.91 -0.82
CA ASP A 95 -5.64 13.67 0.39
C ASP A 95 -4.28 14.40 0.28
N THR A 96 -4.30 15.55 -0.40
CA THR A 96 -3.14 16.42 -0.57
C THR A 96 -2.64 16.93 0.78
N VAL A 97 -3.54 17.19 1.72
CA VAL A 97 -3.20 17.69 3.07
C VAL A 97 -2.37 16.66 3.83
N THR A 98 -2.75 15.39 3.78
CA THR A 98 -1.95 14.34 4.43
C THR A 98 -0.60 14.13 3.74
N LEU A 99 -0.56 14.20 2.39
CA LEU A 99 0.70 14.12 1.65
C LEU A 99 1.64 15.28 1.98
N GLU A 100 1.13 16.49 2.07
CA GLU A 100 1.87 17.69 2.46
C GLU A 100 2.40 17.55 3.90
N ARG A 101 1.56 17.10 4.83
CA ARG A 101 1.97 16.83 6.21
C ARG A 101 3.08 15.79 6.29
N LEU A 102 2.95 14.66 5.60
CA LEU A 102 3.98 13.61 5.56
C LEU A 102 5.28 14.12 4.93
N THR A 103 5.18 14.98 3.91
CA THR A 103 6.33 15.61 3.28
C THR A 103 7.07 16.52 4.26
N GLU A 104 6.33 17.33 5.02
CA GLU A 104 6.92 18.24 6.01
C GLU A 104 7.58 17.48 7.16
N GLU A 105 6.91 16.47 7.68
CA GLU A 105 7.50 15.59 8.71
C GLU A 105 8.75 14.87 8.20
N CYS A 106 8.74 14.46 6.94
CA CYS A 106 9.90 13.84 6.29
C CYS A 106 11.08 14.82 6.18
N LYS A 107 10.85 16.07 5.75
CA LYS A 107 11.85 17.14 5.71
C LYS A 107 12.52 17.36 7.07
N ASN A 108 11.76 17.22 8.15
CA ASN A 108 12.27 17.32 9.51
C ASN A 108 13.07 16.09 9.97
N GLY A 109 13.43 15.19 9.05
CA GLY A 109 14.24 14.01 9.28
C GLY A 109 13.47 12.85 9.93
N THR A 110 12.14 12.85 9.85
CA THR A 110 11.32 11.71 10.25
C THR A 110 11.20 10.75 9.08
N GLY A 111 11.40 9.44 9.31
CA GLY A 111 11.22 8.44 8.27
C GLY A 111 9.73 8.25 7.93
N VAL A 112 9.43 7.95 6.67
CA VAL A 112 8.08 7.64 6.21
C VAL A 112 8.07 6.26 5.57
N LEU A 113 7.25 5.34 6.09
CA LEU A 113 7.03 4.02 5.48
C LEU A 113 5.80 4.07 4.59
N ILE A 114 5.97 3.78 3.32
CA ILE A 114 4.88 3.80 2.33
C ILE A 114 4.83 2.47 1.60
N PHE A 115 3.62 2.02 1.33
CA PHE A 115 3.33 0.93 0.42
C PHE A 115 2.84 1.51 -0.91
N PRO A 116 3.72 1.65 -1.93
CA PRO A 116 3.38 2.36 -3.17
C PRO A 116 2.24 1.73 -3.96
N GLU A 117 1.95 0.45 -3.73
CA GLU A 117 0.80 -0.26 -4.32
C GLU A 117 -0.54 0.34 -3.86
N GLY A 118 -0.58 0.94 -2.67
CA GLY A 118 -1.76 1.54 -2.06
C GLY A 118 -2.82 0.52 -1.59
N THR A 119 -2.65 -0.75 -1.91
CA THR A 119 -3.50 -1.87 -1.47
C THR A 119 -2.65 -3.12 -1.32
N ARG A 120 -3.11 -4.08 -0.53
CA ARG A 120 -2.43 -5.38 -0.40
C ARG A 120 -2.60 -6.20 -1.67
N THR A 121 -1.52 -6.85 -2.12
CA THR A 121 -1.59 -7.85 -3.19
C THR A 121 -2.17 -9.17 -2.66
N LYS A 122 -3.02 -9.79 -3.47
CA LYS A 122 -3.58 -11.13 -3.15
C LYS A 122 -2.73 -12.26 -3.75
N THR A 123 -1.91 -11.95 -4.73
CA THR A 123 -1.16 -12.92 -5.53
C THR A 123 0.30 -13.05 -5.13
N GLY A 124 0.79 -12.22 -4.20
CA GLY A 124 2.22 -12.11 -3.88
C GLY A 124 3.06 -11.38 -4.93
N LYS A 125 2.50 -11.12 -6.12
CA LYS A 125 3.17 -10.33 -7.18
C LYS A 125 3.03 -8.84 -6.88
N LEU A 126 4.05 -8.07 -7.23
CA LEU A 126 4.04 -6.62 -7.06
C LEU A 126 2.95 -5.97 -7.94
N GLY A 127 2.09 -5.19 -7.33
CA GLY A 127 1.03 -4.44 -8.00
C GLY A 127 1.51 -3.19 -8.73
N VAL A 128 0.58 -2.37 -9.20
CA VAL A 128 0.89 -1.08 -9.84
C VAL A 128 1.34 -0.07 -8.78
N LEU A 129 2.51 0.54 -8.98
CA LEU A 129 3.05 1.55 -8.06
C LEU A 129 2.42 2.92 -8.32
N LYS A 130 1.83 3.51 -7.27
CA LYS A 130 1.26 4.87 -7.28
C LYS A 130 2.35 5.92 -7.08
N SER A 131 2.03 7.18 -7.42
CA SER A 131 3.02 8.27 -7.40
C SER A 131 3.29 8.87 -6.02
N GLY A 132 2.45 8.63 -5.02
CA GLY A 132 2.51 9.33 -3.72
C GLY A 132 3.86 9.21 -3.01
N ALA A 133 4.48 8.03 -2.99
CA ALA A 133 5.80 7.82 -2.40
C ALA A 133 6.89 8.70 -3.04
N PHE A 134 6.87 8.79 -4.37
CA PHE A 134 7.84 9.58 -5.14
C PHE A 134 7.62 11.09 -4.97
N VAL A 135 6.35 11.51 -4.84
CA VAL A 135 6.00 12.92 -4.57
C VAL A 135 6.53 13.34 -3.20
N ILE A 136 6.32 12.52 -2.17
CA ILE A 136 6.84 12.80 -0.82
C ILE A 136 8.36 12.82 -0.83
N ALA A 137 9.00 11.78 -1.37
CA ALA A 137 10.45 11.67 -1.39
C ALA A 137 11.10 12.84 -2.15
N GLY A 138 10.62 13.15 -3.36
CA GLY A 138 11.13 14.24 -4.18
C GLY A 138 10.94 15.62 -3.54
N ALA A 139 9.76 15.90 -2.98
CA ALA A 139 9.45 17.17 -2.34
C ALA A 139 10.14 17.35 -0.98
N ALA A 140 10.46 16.25 -0.28
CA ALA A 140 11.21 16.29 0.97
C ALA A 140 12.74 16.28 0.77
N GLY A 141 13.23 16.04 -0.46
CA GLY A 141 14.65 15.78 -0.68
C GLY A 141 15.13 14.52 0.04
N ALA A 142 14.27 13.50 0.08
CA ALA A 142 14.47 12.27 0.83
C ALA A 142 15.04 11.16 -0.03
N ASP A 143 16.02 10.42 0.51
CA ASP A 143 16.44 9.16 -0.08
C ASP A 143 15.32 8.11 0.07
N MET A 144 15.18 7.21 -0.91
CA MET A 144 14.17 6.15 -0.88
C MET A 144 14.83 4.79 -0.72
N VAL A 145 14.50 4.08 0.36
CA VAL A 145 14.98 2.73 0.63
C VAL A 145 13.95 1.72 0.14
N PRO A 146 14.26 0.94 -0.92
CA PRO A 146 13.44 -0.20 -1.30
C PRO A 146 13.41 -1.22 -0.16
N CYS A 147 12.21 -1.71 0.19
CA CYS A 147 12.05 -2.73 1.22
C CYS A 147 11.19 -3.87 0.70
N ARG A 148 11.69 -5.09 0.81
CA ARG A 148 10.93 -6.28 0.43
C ARG A 148 10.59 -7.13 1.64
N ILE A 149 9.29 -7.35 1.91
CA ILE A 149 8.85 -8.34 2.90
C ILE A 149 8.48 -9.63 2.16
N ILE A 150 9.00 -10.76 2.65
CA ILE A 150 8.87 -12.08 2.04
C ILE A 150 8.44 -13.08 3.12
N TYR A 151 7.40 -13.83 2.83
CA TYR A 151 6.87 -14.87 3.72
C TYR A 151 7.33 -16.25 3.28
N GLY A 152 7.94 -17.03 4.18
CA GLY A 152 8.44 -18.37 3.95
C GLY A 152 7.36 -19.46 4.07
N SER A 153 6.16 -19.17 3.59
CA SER A 153 5.03 -20.10 3.49
C SER A 153 4.88 -20.62 2.06
N LYS A 154 4.22 -21.75 1.86
CA LYS A 154 4.01 -22.35 0.52
C LYS A 154 3.24 -21.43 -0.44
N ASP A 155 2.33 -20.62 0.07
CA ASP A 155 1.49 -19.71 -0.70
C ASP A 155 2.01 -18.26 -0.70
N GLY A 156 3.18 -18.00 -0.11
CA GLY A 156 3.80 -16.67 -0.02
C GLY A 156 3.03 -15.69 0.85
N LYS A 157 2.08 -16.17 1.69
CA LYS A 157 1.27 -15.33 2.58
C LYS A 157 1.72 -15.45 4.03
N MET A 158 1.30 -14.50 4.84
CA MET A 158 1.55 -14.53 6.27
C MET A 158 0.72 -15.63 6.93
N HIS A 159 1.37 -16.53 7.63
CA HIS A 159 0.78 -17.51 8.54
C HIS A 159 1.46 -17.44 9.90
N LEU A 160 0.77 -17.93 10.93
CA LEU A 160 1.36 -17.99 12.26
C LEU A 160 2.60 -18.90 12.23
N PHE A 161 3.66 -18.51 12.92
CA PHE A 161 4.96 -19.19 12.98
C PHE A 161 5.73 -19.34 11.65
N CYS A 162 5.29 -18.69 10.55
CA CYS A 162 6.08 -18.68 9.33
C CYS A 162 7.38 -17.88 9.52
N LYS A 163 8.37 -18.16 8.66
CA LYS A 163 9.55 -17.31 8.54
C LYS A 163 9.17 -16.02 7.80
N ILE A 164 9.71 -14.91 8.25
CA ILE A 164 9.54 -13.58 7.63
C ILE A 164 10.91 -13.03 7.33
N ARG A 165 11.16 -12.70 6.08
CA ARG A 165 12.38 -12.02 5.67
C ARG A 165 12.05 -10.59 5.28
N ILE A 166 12.75 -9.63 5.87
CA ILE A 166 12.66 -8.21 5.56
C ILE A 166 14.01 -7.80 4.97
N VAL A 167 13.99 -7.35 3.72
CA VAL A 167 15.19 -7.00 2.98
C VAL A 167 15.15 -5.53 2.64
N PHE A 168 16.16 -4.78 3.09
CA PHE A 168 16.36 -3.38 2.73
C PHE A 168 17.37 -3.32 1.58
N GLY A 169 16.97 -2.74 0.46
CA GLY A 169 17.81 -2.52 -0.69
C GLY A 169 18.65 -1.25 -0.57
N GLU A 170 19.53 -1.07 -1.55
CA GLU A 170 20.34 0.14 -1.65
C GLU A 170 19.46 1.38 -1.83
N PRO A 171 19.71 2.47 -1.08
CA PRO A 171 18.91 3.67 -1.18
C PRO A 171 18.97 4.30 -2.56
N ILE A 172 17.83 4.66 -3.13
CA ILE A 172 17.72 5.50 -4.31
C ILE A 172 17.95 6.95 -3.84
N PRO A 173 18.99 7.65 -4.33
CA PRO A 173 19.31 8.99 -3.85
C PRO A 173 18.21 10.00 -4.13
N ALA A 174 18.02 10.96 -3.23
CA ALA A 174 17.05 12.05 -3.38
C ALA A 174 17.19 12.81 -4.71
N ALA A 175 18.41 12.95 -5.22
CA ALA A 175 18.68 13.61 -6.50
C ALA A 175 18.00 12.92 -7.70
N GLU A 176 17.83 11.59 -7.66
CA GLU A 176 17.13 10.82 -8.70
C GLU A 176 15.60 10.93 -8.60
N LEU A 177 15.09 11.36 -7.43
CA LEU A 177 13.66 11.45 -7.12
C LEU A 177 13.08 12.85 -7.31
N GLN A 178 13.92 13.87 -7.50
CA GLN A 178 13.49 15.22 -7.76
C GLN A 178 13.02 15.39 -9.20
N VAL A 179 11.82 15.97 -9.37
CA VAL A 179 11.30 16.36 -10.68
C VAL A 179 11.56 17.85 -10.85
N THR A 180 12.69 18.20 -11.48
CA THR A 180 13.09 19.59 -11.75
C THR A 180 12.36 20.18 -12.95
N ASP A 181 11.93 19.35 -13.90
CA ASP A 181 11.22 19.77 -15.09
C ASP A 181 9.76 19.30 -15.07
N THR A 182 8.84 20.26 -14.97
CA THR A 182 7.41 20.00 -14.98
C THR A 182 6.91 19.47 -16.32
N THR A 183 7.58 19.80 -17.43
CA THR A 183 7.22 19.40 -18.77
C THR A 183 7.38 17.86 -18.95
N HIS A 184 8.37 17.26 -18.28
CA HIS A 184 8.67 15.84 -18.36
C HIS A 184 8.26 15.07 -17.08
N LYS A 185 7.43 15.65 -16.23
CA LYS A 185 7.01 15.06 -14.93
C LYS A 185 6.48 13.64 -15.05
N ILE A 186 5.66 13.35 -16.06
CA ILE A 186 5.07 12.00 -16.26
C ILE A 186 6.17 10.98 -16.59
N ALA A 187 7.09 11.34 -17.49
CA ALA A 187 8.20 10.47 -17.88
C ALA A 187 9.17 10.22 -16.72
N ALA A 188 9.46 11.25 -15.92
CA ALA A 188 10.28 11.14 -14.70
C ALA A 188 9.65 10.18 -13.69
N LEU A 189 8.36 10.37 -13.36
CA LEU A 189 7.63 9.48 -12.45
C LEU A 189 7.57 8.03 -12.96
N ARG A 190 7.45 7.83 -14.27
CA ARG A 190 7.49 6.48 -14.86
C ARG A 190 8.85 5.82 -14.66
N ARG A 191 9.96 6.54 -14.90
CA ARG A 191 11.33 6.03 -14.65
C ARG A 191 11.53 5.65 -13.19
N MET A 192 11.14 6.53 -12.26
CA MET A 192 11.25 6.27 -10.82
C MET A 192 10.47 5.02 -10.39
N LYS A 193 9.23 4.87 -10.90
CA LYS A 193 8.40 3.69 -10.63
C LYS A 193 9.02 2.40 -11.18
N ASN A 194 9.58 2.44 -12.39
CA ASN A 194 10.24 1.29 -12.96
C ASN A 194 11.48 0.93 -12.14
N ARG A 195 12.33 1.90 -11.80
CA ARG A 195 13.51 1.68 -10.94
C ARG A 195 13.13 1.00 -9.62
N LEU A 196 12.16 1.55 -8.88
CA LEU A 196 11.72 0.94 -7.62
C LEU A 196 11.13 -0.45 -7.83
N ARG A 197 10.41 -0.68 -8.93
CA ARG A 197 9.88 -2.01 -9.27
C ARG A 197 11.01 -3.00 -9.47
N ASP A 198 11.99 -2.65 -10.30
CA ASP A 198 13.13 -3.50 -10.62
C ASP A 198 13.92 -3.84 -9.34
N ASP A 199 14.17 -2.85 -8.48
CA ASP A 199 14.84 -3.05 -7.20
C ASP A 199 14.03 -4.01 -6.29
N LEU A 200 12.71 -3.83 -6.16
CA LEU A 200 11.86 -4.71 -5.34
C LEU A 200 11.77 -6.14 -5.92
N GLU A 201 11.76 -6.31 -7.22
CA GLU A 201 11.75 -7.62 -7.88
C GLU A 201 13.11 -8.31 -7.75
N GLN A 202 14.21 -7.58 -7.86
CA GLN A 202 15.56 -8.08 -7.61
C GLN A 202 15.72 -8.55 -6.16
N LEU A 203 15.30 -7.73 -5.17
CA LEU A 203 15.34 -8.13 -3.76
C LEU A 203 14.56 -9.42 -3.51
N LEU A 204 13.44 -9.63 -4.20
CA LEU A 204 12.70 -10.89 -4.11
C LEU A 204 13.48 -12.04 -4.75
N ALA A 205 14.03 -11.86 -5.95
CA ALA A 205 14.74 -12.91 -6.68
C ALA A 205 15.97 -13.42 -5.92
N GLU A 206 16.72 -12.50 -5.30
CA GLU A 206 17.94 -12.82 -4.56
C GLU A 206 17.66 -13.42 -3.17
N ASN A 207 16.51 -13.11 -2.58
CA ASN A 207 16.19 -13.42 -1.19
C ASN A 207 14.94 -14.28 -1.00
N ALA A 208 14.39 -14.87 -2.05
CA ALA A 208 13.26 -15.80 -1.93
C ALA A 208 13.64 -17.00 -1.05
N PHE A 209 12.67 -17.49 -0.28
CA PHE A 209 12.87 -18.77 0.40
C PHE A 209 12.94 -19.89 -0.66
N PRO A 210 13.81 -20.90 -0.46
CA PRO A 210 13.79 -22.07 -1.33
C PRO A 210 12.38 -22.62 -1.43
N ALA A 211 11.92 -22.93 -2.64
CA ALA A 211 10.65 -23.60 -2.83
C ALA A 211 10.68 -24.88 -1.97
N LEU A 212 9.73 -25.02 -1.06
CA LEU A 212 9.59 -26.29 -0.35
C LEU A 212 9.33 -27.35 -1.42
N PRO A 213 10.03 -28.52 -1.37
CA PRO A 213 9.77 -29.57 -2.34
C PRO A 213 8.26 -29.81 -2.36
N ALA A 214 7.70 -29.83 -3.57
CA ALA A 214 6.29 -30.16 -3.74
C ALA A 214 6.03 -31.44 -2.95
N ALA A 215 5.10 -31.38 -1.97
CA ALA A 215 4.66 -32.61 -1.35
C ALA A 215 4.20 -33.50 -2.50
N GLU A 216 4.81 -34.67 -2.63
CA GLU A 216 4.38 -35.67 -3.61
C GLU A 216 2.85 -35.69 -3.56
N GLU A 217 2.21 -35.25 -4.64
CA GLU A 217 0.78 -35.43 -4.79
C GLU A 217 0.53 -36.93 -4.66
N LYS A 218 -0.10 -37.29 -3.55
CA LYS A 218 -0.61 -38.66 -3.44
C LYS A 218 -1.45 -38.87 -4.69
N PRO A 219 -1.19 -39.94 -5.45
CA PRO A 219 -1.97 -40.22 -6.65
C PRO A 219 -3.44 -40.16 -6.28
N ALA A 220 -4.17 -39.32 -7.03
CA ALA A 220 -5.62 -39.19 -6.86
C ALA A 220 -6.19 -40.62 -6.92
N ILE A 221 -6.81 -41.05 -5.84
CA ILE A 221 -7.59 -42.28 -5.83
C ILE A 221 -8.68 -42.06 -6.87
N GLU A 222 -8.58 -42.76 -8.00
CA GLU A 222 -9.60 -42.78 -9.04
C GLU A 222 -10.94 -43.12 -8.37
N GLN A 223 -11.81 -42.12 -8.24
CA GLN A 223 -13.19 -42.38 -7.86
C GLN A 223 -13.83 -43.15 -9.01
N PRO A 224 -14.49 -44.27 -8.73
CA PRO A 224 -15.21 -45.00 -9.77
C PRO A 224 -16.25 -44.07 -10.39
N ALA A 225 -16.28 -44.02 -11.72
CA ALA A 225 -17.22 -43.25 -12.52
C ALA A 225 -18.65 -43.49 -12.03
N ALA A 226 -19.33 -42.39 -11.69
CA ALA A 226 -20.76 -42.44 -11.42
C ALA A 226 -21.51 -42.79 -12.73
N PRO A 227 -22.58 -43.60 -12.66
CA PRO A 227 -23.33 -43.99 -13.84
C PRO A 227 -23.94 -42.80 -14.54
N GLU A 228 -23.79 -42.74 -15.86
CA GLU A 228 -24.37 -41.74 -16.74
C GLU A 228 -25.89 -41.64 -16.53
N ALA A 229 -26.35 -40.42 -16.20
CA ALA A 229 -27.77 -40.10 -16.20
C ALA A 229 -28.29 -39.96 -17.66
N PRO A 230 -29.55 -40.35 -17.94
CA PRO A 230 -30.10 -40.36 -19.29
C PRO A 230 -30.20 -38.93 -19.85
N VAL A 231 -29.86 -38.84 -21.15
CA VAL A 231 -29.94 -37.64 -21.97
C VAL A 231 -31.40 -37.13 -21.98
N ALA A 232 -31.65 -35.94 -21.43
CA ALA A 232 -32.95 -35.27 -21.56
C ALA A 232 -33.01 -34.54 -22.89
N GLU A 233 -34.12 -34.75 -23.59
CA GLU A 233 -34.50 -34.16 -24.89
C GLU A 233 -34.46 -32.62 -24.84
N GLU A 234 -34.01 -32.01 -25.95
CA GLU A 234 -34.05 -30.57 -26.23
C GLU A 234 -35.50 -30.03 -26.15
N PRO A 235 -35.75 -28.95 -25.41
CA PRO A 235 -37.02 -28.23 -25.57
C PRO A 235 -36.92 -27.20 -26.71
N ALA A 236 -37.96 -27.24 -27.52
CA ALA A 236 -38.24 -26.44 -28.73
C ALA A 236 -38.07 -24.92 -28.52
N ALA A 237 -37.78 -24.28 -29.65
CA ALA A 237 -37.61 -22.85 -29.88
C ALA A 237 -38.60 -21.95 -29.12
N VAL A 238 -38.06 -21.01 -28.34
CA VAL A 238 -38.84 -19.93 -27.73
C VAL A 238 -38.96 -18.79 -28.75
N GLN A 239 -40.23 -18.39 -29.01
CA GLN A 239 -40.62 -17.27 -29.84
C GLN A 239 -40.23 -15.92 -29.18
N PRO A 240 -39.93 -14.86 -29.96
CA PRO A 240 -39.52 -13.56 -29.40
C PRO A 240 -40.70 -12.85 -28.74
N VAL A 241 -40.44 -12.35 -27.52
CA VAL A 241 -41.37 -11.53 -26.74
C VAL A 241 -41.38 -10.11 -27.32
N PRO A 242 -42.57 -9.49 -27.52
CA PRO A 242 -42.67 -8.12 -28.03
C PRO A 242 -42.15 -7.08 -27.01
N GLU A 243 -41.36 -6.11 -27.52
CA GLU A 243 -40.85 -4.96 -26.77
C GLU A 243 -41.99 -4.12 -26.20
N GLN A 244 -41.94 -3.84 -24.90
CA GLN A 244 -42.77 -2.85 -24.24
C GLN A 244 -42.15 -1.45 -24.38
N PRO A 245 -42.96 -0.39 -24.61
CA PRO A 245 -42.48 0.96 -24.79
C PRO A 245 -41.95 1.55 -23.48
N VAL A 246 -40.79 2.21 -23.59
CA VAL A 246 -40.09 2.94 -22.52
C VAL A 246 -40.95 4.16 -22.12
N PRO A 247 -41.24 4.40 -20.83
CA PRO A 247 -41.94 5.62 -20.41
C PRO A 247 -41.01 6.86 -20.55
N GLU A 248 -41.58 7.89 -21.19
CA GLU A 248 -40.97 9.23 -21.32
C GLU A 248 -40.69 9.87 -19.95
N GLN A 249 -39.49 10.38 -19.77
CA GLN A 249 -39.13 11.20 -18.61
C GLN A 249 -39.75 12.61 -18.76
N PRO A 250 -40.34 13.18 -17.70
CA PRO A 250 -40.82 14.54 -17.74
C PRO A 250 -39.69 15.57 -17.79
N ALA A 251 -39.89 16.57 -18.63
CA ALA A 251 -38.99 17.69 -18.84
C ALA A 251 -38.73 18.50 -17.56
N ALA A 252 -37.48 18.94 -17.37
CA ALA A 252 -37.07 19.84 -16.30
C ALA A 252 -37.70 21.23 -16.50
N PRO A 253 -38.09 21.96 -15.41
CA PRO A 253 -38.62 23.28 -15.51
C PRO A 253 -37.56 24.34 -15.85
N GLU A 254 -37.89 25.22 -16.78
CA GLU A 254 -37.14 26.42 -17.16
C GLU A 254 -36.91 27.35 -15.96
N GLN A 255 -35.65 27.75 -15.77
CA GLN A 255 -35.31 28.81 -14.83
C GLN A 255 -35.63 30.17 -15.44
N GLN A 256 -36.55 30.87 -14.83
CA GLN A 256 -36.85 32.28 -15.13
C GLN A 256 -35.70 33.17 -14.64
N GLU A 257 -35.14 33.91 -15.56
CA GLU A 257 -34.33 35.11 -15.32
C GLU A 257 -35.15 36.16 -14.52
N THR A 258 -34.61 36.58 -13.39
CA THR A 258 -35.07 37.78 -12.73
C THR A 258 -33.91 38.77 -12.60
N THR A 259 -34.04 39.75 -13.44
CA THR A 259 -33.34 41.05 -13.46
C THR A 259 -33.55 41.81 -12.16
N ALA A 260 -32.54 42.60 -11.77
CA ALA A 260 -32.55 43.88 -11.15
C ALA A 260 -31.71 44.04 -9.85
N LEU A 261 -30.64 44.74 -10.02
CA LEU A 261 -29.99 45.59 -9.02
C LEU A 261 -30.97 46.65 -8.48
N PRO A 262 -30.74 47.18 -7.25
CA PRO A 262 -30.19 48.54 -7.25
C PRO A 262 -29.08 48.78 -6.22
N GLU A 263 -28.22 49.70 -6.63
CA GLU A 263 -27.25 50.47 -5.86
C GLU A 263 -27.85 51.05 -4.56
N ARG A 264 -27.05 51.08 -3.51
CA ARG A 264 -27.14 52.15 -2.50
C ARG A 264 -25.76 52.54 -1.97
N GLU A 265 -25.51 53.79 -2.25
CA GLU A 265 -24.51 54.69 -1.72
C GLU A 265 -24.22 54.59 -0.22
N GLU A 266 -22.94 54.79 0.06
CA GLU A 266 -22.33 55.72 1.01
C GLU A 266 -23.09 56.19 2.25
N LYS A 267 -22.49 56.05 3.40
CA LYS A 267 -22.05 57.13 4.28
C LYS A 267 -21.53 56.64 5.64
N LEU A 268 -20.37 57.22 5.95
CA LEU A 268 -19.69 57.50 7.23
C LEU A 268 -18.89 56.37 7.87
#